data_eb917398aff806624dc07458c41a00dd
#
_entry.id   eb917398aff806624dc07458c41a00dd
#
_cell.length_a   1.000
_cell.length_b   1.000
_cell.length_c   1.000
_cell.angle_alpha   90.00
_cell.angle_beta   90.00
_cell.angle_gamma   90.00
#
_symmetry.space_group_name_H-M   'P 1'
#
loop_
_entity.id
_entity.type
_entity.pdbx_description
1 polymer ?
#
loop_
_entity_poly.entity_id
_entity_poly.type
_entity_poly.pdbx_seq_one_letter_code
_entity_poly.pdbx_strand_id
1 'polypeptide(L)'
;NMFTRGVEPAPTKPSNISARTQMGYGDVDAGFADADVIVERSYKTEQTHQGYIEPHACLASVNPDGTAELWVTTQGHFSFRNVCSSLLGLDIAKLKVTSSEIGGGFGGKTHVWGEPVALALSRKANRPVKLVMSREEVFRGSGPTSSTSIDIKMGAKKDGTITAAVAEMRYQGGAFPGTWAMLGCMTAFACYDIKNNRSIGWDVVVNRPKVAAYRAPSAPMAAF
;
A
#
# COMPACT_ATOMS: atom_id res chain seq x y z
N ASN A 1 -12.19 1.22 -15.55
CA ASN A 1 -13.23 2.05 -14.96
C ASN A 1 -13.71 1.45 -13.64
N MET A 2 -13.70 2.22 -12.57
CA MET A 2 -14.15 1.76 -11.26
C MET A 2 -14.99 2.83 -10.57
N PHE A 3 -15.79 2.40 -9.60
CA PHE A 3 -16.58 3.30 -8.77
C PHE A 3 -15.87 3.55 -7.45
N THR A 4 -15.86 4.80 -7.01
CA THR A 4 -15.24 5.20 -5.74
C THR A 4 -16.03 4.63 -4.56
N ARG A 5 -15.35 3.91 -3.67
CA ARG A 5 -15.91 3.44 -2.39
C ARG A 5 -15.67 4.48 -1.29
N GLY A 6 -16.52 4.50 -0.27
CA GLY A 6 -16.41 5.42 0.89
C GLY A 6 -16.91 6.83 0.61
N VAL A 7 -17.75 7.01 -0.41
CA VAL A 7 -18.48 8.25 -0.71
C VAL A 7 -19.97 7.94 -0.68
N GLU A 8 -20.73 8.75 0.03
CA GLU A 8 -22.19 8.65 0.08
C GLU A 8 -22.83 9.96 -0.36
N PRO A 9 -23.79 9.95 -1.29
CA PRO A 9 -24.28 8.75 -2.00
C PRO A 9 -23.22 8.19 -2.94
N ALA A 10 -23.30 6.87 -3.24
CA ALA A 10 -22.35 6.19 -4.10
C ALA A 10 -22.28 6.86 -5.50
N PRO A 11 -21.10 7.11 -6.06
CA PRO A 11 -20.96 7.74 -7.36
C PRO A 11 -21.59 6.90 -8.47
N THR A 12 -22.29 7.54 -9.39
CA THR A 12 -22.93 6.89 -10.54
C THR A 12 -22.00 6.79 -11.77
N LYS A 13 -20.91 7.56 -11.77
CA LYS A 13 -19.92 7.57 -12.86
C LYS A 13 -18.61 6.97 -12.40
N PRO A 14 -17.99 6.05 -13.18
CA PRO A 14 -16.68 5.52 -12.86
C PRO A 14 -15.60 6.60 -13.01
N SER A 15 -14.56 6.49 -12.18
CA SER A 15 -13.37 7.37 -12.21
C SER A 15 -12.11 6.53 -11.97
N ASN A 16 -10.95 7.17 -11.92
CA ASN A 16 -9.72 6.55 -11.45
C ASN A 16 -9.53 6.67 -9.92
N ILE A 17 -10.47 7.24 -9.20
CA ILE A 17 -10.53 7.22 -7.74
C ILE A 17 -11.25 5.96 -7.31
N SER A 18 -10.56 5.07 -6.60
CA SER A 18 -11.13 3.78 -6.19
C SER A 18 -11.72 3.79 -4.79
N ALA A 19 -11.21 4.63 -3.90
CA ALA A 19 -11.72 4.75 -2.55
C ALA A 19 -11.46 6.14 -1.96
N ARG A 20 -12.32 6.51 -1.00
CA ARG A 20 -12.18 7.67 -0.12
C ARG A 20 -12.27 7.20 1.33
N THR A 21 -11.39 7.71 2.15
CA THR A 21 -11.41 7.53 3.60
C THR A 21 -11.39 8.89 4.25
N GLN A 22 -12.12 9.06 5.35
CA GLN A 22 -12.11 10.28 6.13
C GLN A 22 -12.05 9.95 7.62
N MET A 23 -11.23 10.69 8.33
CA MET A 23 -11.12 10.65 9.79
C MET A 23 -11.06 12.07 10.34
N GLY A 24 -11.36 12.22 11.61
CA GLY A 24 -11.32 13.49 12.31
C GLY A 24 -12.37 13.60 13.39
N TYR A 25 -12.34 14.69 14.08
CA TYR A 25 -13.29 15.03 15.14
C TYR A 25 -13.38 16.54 15.33
N GLY A 26 -14.39 16.97 16.12
CA GLY A 26 -14.66 18.38 16.34
C GLY A 26 -15.38 19.05 15.18
N ASP A 27 -15.40 20.37 15.18
CA ASP A 27 -15.97 21.23 14.16
C ASP A 27 -14.87 22.08 13.51
N VAL A 28 -14.41 21.66 12.34
CA VAL A 28 -13.32 22.34 11.65
C VAL A 28 -13.72 23.74 11.17
N ASP A 29 -14.99 23.94 10.81
CA ASP A 29 -15.45 25.24 10.32
C ASP A 29 -15.50 26.26 11.45
N ALA A 30 -16.01 25.86 12.64
CA ALA A 30 -15.94 26.67 13.85
C ALA A 30 -14.50 26.94 14.27
N GLY A 31 -13.61 25.95 14.20
CA GLY A 31 -12.19 26.09 14.51
C GLY A 31 -11.45 27.04 13.56
N PHE A 32 -11.78 27.08 12.26
CA PHE A 32 -11.23 28.06 11.33
C PHE A 32 -11.80 29.46 11.56
N ALA A 33 -13.08 29.56 11.92
CA ALA A 33 -13.68 30.87 12.25
C ALA A 33 -13.05 31.50 13.51
N ASP A 34 -12.55 30.66 14.44
CA ASP A 34 -11.86 31.11 15.64
C ASP A 34 -10.36 31.40 15.44
N ALA A 35 -9.78 31.09 14.27
CA ALA A 35 -8.36 31.29 14.01
C ALA A 35 -8.02 32.77 13.78
N ASP A 36 -6.88 33.24 14.29
CA ASP A 36 -6.31 34.55 13.96
C ASP A 36 -5.51 34.51 12.66
N VAL A 37 -4.95 33.33 12.31
CA VAL A 37 -4.15 33.09 11.12
C VAL A 37 -4.55 31.77 10.50
N ILE A 38 -4.70 31.76 9.16
CA ILE A 38 -4.92 30.52 8.38
C ILE A 38 -3.78 30.39 7.37
N VAL A 39 -3.20 29.19 7.33
CA VAL A 39 -2.15 28.82 6.37
C VAL A 39 -2.63 27.68 5.53
N GLU A 40 -2.49 27.81 4.20
CA GLU A 40 -2.77 26.74 3.23
C GLU A 40 -1.51 26.44 2.43
N ARG A 41 -1.18 25.15 2.26
CA ARG A 41 -0.02 24.69 1.50
C ARG A 41 -0.31 23.36 0.81
N SER A 42 0.35 23.17 -0.32
CA SER A 42 0.34 21.91 -1.06
C SER A 42 1.75 21.31 -1.08
N TYR A 43 1.82 20.01 -0.86
CA TYR A 43 3.07 19.24 -0.84
C TYR A 43 2.95 18.03 -1.76
N LYS A 44 4.08 17.51 -2.20
CA LYS A 44 4.17 16.26 -2.96
C LYS A 44 5.31 15.42 -2.45
N THR A 45 5.07 14.11 -2.37
CA THR A 45 6.12 13.12 -2.13
C THR A 45 6.27 12.24 -3.35
N GLU A 46 7.50 11.83 -3.65
CA GLU A 46 7.79 10.96 -4.77
C GLU A 46 7.58 9.49 -4.44
N GLN A 47 7.41 8.70 -5.49
CA GLN A 47 7.36 7.26 -5.42
C GLN A 47 8.77 6.71 -5.13
N THR A 48 8.93 5.93 -4.08
CA THR A 48 10.23 5.41 -3.64
C THR A 48 10.18 3.90 -3.49
N HIS A 49 11.14 3.20 -4.08
CA HIS A 49 11.29 1.76 -3.89
C HIS A 49 12.00 1.45 -2.55
N GLN A 50 11.67 0.32 -1.92
CA GLN A 50 12.23 -0.11 -0.64
C GLN A 50 13.75 -0.35 -0.67
N GLY A 51 14.31 -0.64 -1.83
CA GLY A 51 15.76 -0.74 -2.04
C GLY A 51 16.44 -1.88 -1.28
N TYR A 52 15.71 -2.96 -0.92
CA TYR A 52 16.33 -4.12 -0.26
C TYR A 52 17.41 -4.75 -1.14
N ILE A 53 18.51 -5.19 -0.50
CA ILE A 53 19.69 -5.73 -1.21
C ILE A 53 19.36 -7.08 -1.84
N GLU A 54 18.70 -7.98 -1.13
CA GLU A 54 18.31 -9.28 -1.65
C GLU A 54 17.14 -9.16 -2.63
N PRO A 55 17.27 -9.58 -3.91
CA PRO A 55 16.16 -9.62 -4.86
C PRO A 55 15.05 -10.60 -4.41
N HIS A 56 13.91 -10.57 -5.09
CA HIS A 56 12.90 -11.62 -4.95
C HIS A 56 13.43 -12.93 -5.51
N ALA A 57 13.29 -13.99 -4.74
CA ALA A 57 13.69 -15.33 -5.14
C ALA A 57 12.73 -16.38 -4.58
N CYS A 58 12.47 -17.41 -5.38
CA CYS A 58 11.74 -18.59 -4.93
C CYS A 58 12.21 -19.85 -5.63
N LEU A 59 11.98 -20.99 -4.99
CA LEU A 59 12.11 -22.34 -5.54
C LEU A 59 10.77 -23.05 -5.34
N ALA A 60 10.16 -23.51 -6.43
CA ALA A 60 8.91 -24.24 -6.42
C ALA A 60 9.10 -25.70 -6.83
N SER A 61 8.46 -26.62 -6.14
CA SER A 61 8.41 -28.05 -6.49
C SER A 61 6.98 -28.54 -6.38
N VAL A 62 6.42 -29.01 -7.50
CA VAL A 62 5.07 -29.59 -7.56
C VAL A 62 5.19 -31.05 -7.97
N ASN A 63 4.67 -31.97 -7.12
CA ASN A 63 4.71 -33.40 -7.35
C ASN A 63 3.50 -33.89 -8.16
N PRO A 64 3.58 -35.06 -8.83
CA PRO A 64 2.47 -35.61 -9.59
C PRO A 64 1.21 -35.91 -8.77
N ASP A 65 1.33 -36.13 -7.47
CA ASP A 65 0.20 -36.34 -6.53
C ASP A 65 -0.51 -35.04 -6.12
N GLY A 66 -0.03 -33.89 -6.65
CA GLY A 66 -0.58 -32.57 -6.38
C GLY A 66 -0.05 -31.92 -5.10
N THR A 67 0.87 -32.58 -4.37
CA THR A 67 1.58 -31.89 -3.27
C THR A 67 2.58 -30.90 -3.85
N ALA A 68 2.78 -29.79 -3.15
CA ALA A 68 3.68 -28.73 -3.60
C ALA A 68 4.44 -28.10 -2.44
N GLU A 69 5.67 -27.72 -2.70
CA GLU A 69 6.46 -26.93 -1.76
C GLU A 69 7.05 -25.69 -2.47
N LEU A 70 6.98 -24.57 -1.78
CA LEU A 70 7.50 -23.28 -2.22
C LEU A 70 8.44 -22.73 -1.14
N TRP A 71 9.73 -22.63 -1.45
CA TRP A 71 10.71 -21.87 -0.66
C TRP A 71 10.82 -20.47 -1.22
N VAL A 72 10.68 -19.45 -0.38
CA VAL A 72 10.57 -18.08 -0.86
C VAL A 72 11.08 -17.06 0.16
N THR A 73 11.69 -15.98 -0.35
CA THR A 73 12.10 -14.82 0.44
C THR A 73 10.89 -13.93 0.69
N THR A 74 10.15 -14.15 1.77
CA THR A 74 8.88 -13.46 2.06
C THR A 74 8.76 -13.01 3.51
N GLN A 75 8.01 -11.93 3.71
CA GLN A 75 7.60 -11.43 5.03
C GLN A 75 6.25 -12.02 5.50
N GLY A 76 5.61 -12.89 4.70
CA GLY A 76 4.27 -13.40 5.02
C GLY A 76 3.95 -14.73 4.33
N HIS A 77 4.59 -15.83 4.70
CA HIS A 77 4.45 -17.13 4.05
C HIS A 77 3.02 -17.67 4.04
N PHE A 78 2.19 -17.40 5.05
CA PHE A 78 0.78 -17.80 5.04
C PHE A 78 -0.04 -17.03 3.98
N SER A 79 0.23 -15.75 3.80
CA SER A 79 -0.41 -14.96 2.73
C SER A 79 -0.02 -15.49 1.34
N PHE A 80 1.26 -15.81 1.15
CA PHE A 80 1.75 -16.41 -0.10
C PHE A 80 1.09 -17.75 -0.38
N ARG A 81 0.94 -18.61 0.65
CA ARG A 81 0.23 -19.88 0.55
C ARG A 81 -1.21 -19.67 0.07
N ASN A 82 -1.95 -18.77 0.72
CA ASN A 82 -3.34 -18.49 0.37
C ASN A 82 -3.48 -17.97 -1.07
N VAL A 83 -2.66 -17.00 -1.46
CA VAL A 83 -2.72 -16.38 -2.79
C VAL A 83 -2.31 -17.39 -3.87
N CYS A 84 -1.22 -18.11 -3.71
CA CYS A 84 -0.77 -19.11 -4.69
C CYS A 84 -1.77 -20.26 -4.84
N SER A 85 -2.34 -20.74 -3.73
CA SER A 85 -3.40 -21.77 -3.75
C SER A 85 -4.61 -21.31 -4.54
N SER A 86 -5.12 -20.10 -4.24
CA SER A 86 -6.28 -19.52 -4.92
C SER A 86 -6.05 -19.31 -6.42
N LEU A 87 -4.91 -18.71 -6.80
CA LEU A 87 -4.60 -18.41 -8.20
C LEU A 87 -4.41 -19.65 -9.07
N LEU A 88 -3.87 -20.72 -8.52
CA LEU A 88 -3.52 -21.93 -9.27
C LEU A 88 -4.51 -23.08 -9.12
N GLY A 89 -5.56 -22.89 -8.30
CA GLY A 89 -6.51 -23.94 -7.96
C GLY A 89 -5.84 -25.13 -7.24
N LEU A 90 -4.82 -24.86 -6.42
CA LEU A 90 -4.16 -25.86 -5.61
C LEU A 90 -4.92 -26.05 -4.29
N ASP A 91 -5.00 -27.29 -3.83
CA ASP A 91 -5.48 -27.56 -2.47
C ASP A 91 -4.51 -26.92 -1.46
N ILE A 92 -5.02 -26.01 -0.65
CA ILE A 92 -4.21 -25.31 0.34
C ILE A 92 -3.56 -26.28 1.34
N ALA A 93 -4.18 -27.42 1.63
CA ALA A 93 -3.62 -28.44 2.51
C ALA A 93 -2.40 -29.14 1.89
N LYS A 94 -2.29 -29.14 0.56
CA LYS A 94 -1.20 -29.74 -0.20
C LYS A 94 -0.08 -28.78 -0.54
N LEU A 95 -0.24 -27.47 -0.28
CA LEU A 95 0.80 -26.47 -0.53
C LEU A 95 1.50 -26.09 0.77
N LYS A 96 2.78 -26.42 0.89
CA LYS A 96 3.66 -25.95 1.94
C LYS A 96 4.46 -24.75 1.44
N VAL A 97 4.47 -23.65 2.20
CA VAL A 97 5.32 -22.49 1.94
C VAL A 97 6.32 -22.33 3.07
N THR A 98 7.59 -22.37 2.73
CA THR A 98 8.71 -22.27 3.66
C THR A 98 9.39 -20.91 3.42
N SER A 99 9.36 -20.04 4.42
CA SER A 99 10.14 -18.80 4.40
C SER A 99 11.59 -19.11 4.76
N SER A 100 12.52 -18.60 3.98
CA SER A 100 13.94 -18.53 4.35
C SER A 100 14.22 -17.24 5.12
N GLU A 101 15.43 -17.08 5.65
CA GLU A 101 15.93 -15.79 6.07
C GLU A 101 15.92 -14.81 4.87
N ILE A 102 15.59 -13.54 5.14
CA ILE A 102 15.44 -12.54 4.09
C ILE A 102 16.44 -11.40 4.25
N GLY A 103 17.11 -11.03 3.17
CA GLY A 103 18.06 -9.92 3.07
C GLY A 103 17.39 -8.56 2.87
N GLY A 104 16.40 -8.26 3.72
CA GLY A 104 15.59 -7.05 3.66
C GLY A 104 14.29 -7.25 2.88
N GLY A 105 13.29 -6.47 3.22
CA GLY A 105 11.98 -6.47 2.56
C GLY A 105 11.25 -5.15 2.78
N PHE A 106 11.27 -4.62 4.01
CA PHE A 106 10.67 -3.34 4.41
C PHE A 106 9.22 -3.17 3.96
N GLY A 107 8.48 -4.29 3.84
CA GLY A 107 7.13 -4.34 3.30
C GLY A 107 7.03 -4.75 1.82
N GLY A 108 8.10 -4.65 1.03
CA GLY A 108 8.11 -5.01 -0.39
C GLY A 108 7.94 -6.51 -0.65
N LYS A 109 8.26 -7.37 0.33
CA LYS A 109 8.13 -8.84 0.24
C LYS A 109 6.89 -9.39 0.95
N THR A 110 5.83 -8.59 1.05
CA THR A 110 4.52 -9.02 1.60
C THR A 110 3.55 -9.50 0.52
N HIS A 111 3.83 -9.23 -0.75
CA HIS A 111 3.00 -9.60 -1.90
C HIS A 111 3.69 -10.62 -2.79
N VAL A 112 2.91 -11.49 -3.44
CA VAL A 112 3.43 -12.44 -4.43
C VAL A 112 3.77 -11.72 -5.74
N TRP A 113 4.84 -12.16 -6.39
CA TRP A 113 5.29 -11.64 -7.69
C TRP A 113 5.48 -12.77 -8.69
N GLY A 114 6.57 -13.51 -8.60
CA GLY A 114 6.90 -14.61 -9.50
C GLY A 114 6.53 -16.00 -8.99
N GLU A 115 6.14 -16.14 -7.73
CA GLU A 115 5.91 -17.42 -7.07
C GLU A 115 4.80 -18.26 -7.72
N PRO A 116 3.63 -17.69 -8.10
CA PRO A 116 2.62 -18.45 -8.84
C PRO A 116 3.12 -18.94 -10.18
N VAL A 117 3.97 -18.14 -10.85
CA VAL A 117 4.58 -18.53 -12.13
C VAL A 117 5.54 -19.69 -11.94
N ALA A 118 6.40 -19.64 -10.91
CA ALA A 118 7.33 -20.73 -10.60
C ALA A 118 6.59 -22.04 -10.28
N LEU A 119 5.51 -22.00 -9.51
CA LEU A 119 4.66 -23.17 -9.20
C LEU A 119 3.99 -23.70 -10.48
N ALA A 120 3.43 -22.84 -11.32
CA ALA A 120 2.82 -23.26 -12.59
C ALA A 120 3.84 -23.91 -13.54
N LEU A 121 5.03 -23.34 -13.64
CA LEU A 121 6.11 -23.90 -14.45
C LEU A 121 6.61 -25.22 -13.89
N SER A 122 6.76 -25.35 -12.56
CA SER A 122 7.13 -26.62 -11.92
C SER A 122 6.14 -27.72 -12.21
N ARG A 123 4.83 -27.43 -12.09
CA ARG A 123 3.75 -28.35 -12.45
C ARG A 123 3.80 -28.77 -13.91
N LYS A 124 4.03 -27.82 -14.83
CA LYS A 124 4.11 -28.09 -16.27
C LYS A 124 5.35 -28.90 -16.64
N ALA A 125 6.50 -28.57 -16.05
CA ALA A 125 7.77 -29.21 -16.36
C ALA A 125 7.98 -30.55 -15.62
N ASN A 126 7.15 -30.85 -14.60
CA ASN A 126 7.33 -31.95 -13.66
C ASN A 126 8.73 -31.98 -13.05
N ARG A 127 9.26 -30.80 -12.69
CA ARG A 127 10.60 -30.58 -12.09
C ARG A 127 10.57 -29.35 -11.19
N PRO A 128 11.47 -29.27 -10.20
CA PRO A 128 11.66 -28.04 -9.46
C PRO A 128 12.05 -26.87 -10.37
N VAL A 129 11.48 -25.69 -10.10
CA VAL A 129 11.77 -24.45 -10.83
C VAL A 129 12.21 -23.37 -9.85
N LYS A 130 13.40 -22.83 -10.08
CA LYS A 130 13.93 -21.67 -9.36
C LYS A 130 13.70 -20.41 -10.20
N LEU A 131 13.18 -19.36 -9.55
CA LEU A 131 13.02 -18.04 -10.14
C LEU A 131 13.72 -17.03 -9.25
N VAL A 132 14.56 -16.17 -9.86
CA VAL A 132 15.26 -15.09 -9.17
C VAL A 132 15.14 -13.85 -10.04
N MET A 133 14.62 -12.76 -9.47
CA MET A 133 14.57 -11.48 -10.18
C MET A 133 15.97 -10.85 -10.25
N SER A 134 16.30 -10.26 -11.39
CA SER A 134 17.43 -9.33 -11.48
C SER A 134 17.11 -8.04 -10.69
N ARG A 135 18.12 -7.22 -10.45
CA ARG A 135 17.92 -5.92 -9.79
C ARG A 135 16.98 -5.01 -10.60
N GLU A 136 17.12 -5.02 -11.90
CA GLU A 136 16.26 -4.25 -12.80
C GLU A 136 14.80 -4.72 -12.72
N GLU A 137 14.56 -6.04 -12.73
CA GLU A 137 13.21 -6.60 -12.59
C GLU A 137 12.59 -6.27 -11.24
N VAL A 138 13.36 -6.27 -10.15
CA VAL A 138 12.86 -5.84 -8.84
C VAL A 138 12.37 -4.39 -8.89
N PHE A 139 13.12 -3.46 -9.48
CA PHE A 139 12.72 -2.06 -9.55
C PHE A 139 11.55 -1.81 -10.52
N ARG A 140 11.42 -2.61 -11.57
CA ARG A 140 10.35 -2.46 -12.56
C ARG A 140 9.09 -3.26 -12.23
N GLY A 141 9.24 -4.43 -11.64
CA GLY A 141 8.16 -5.40 -11.45
C GLY A 141 7.58 -5.45 -10.04
N SER A 142 8.32 -5.01 -9.01
CA SER A 142 7.80 -4.97 -7.65
C SER A 142 7.33 -3.57 -7.26
N GLY A 143 6.46 -3.48 -6.23
CA GLY A 143 5.79 -2.23 -5.91
C GLY A 143 6.60 -1.28 -5.03
N PRO A 144 6.80 -0.03 -5.46
CA PRO A 144 7.31 1.05 -4.61
C PRO A 144 6.23 1.54 -3.63
N THR A 145 6.57 2.51 -2.76
CA THR A 145 5.57 3.25 -2.00
C THR A 145 4.74 4.17 -2.90
N SER A 146 3.59 4.63 -2.42
CA SER A 146 2.79 5.63 -3.13
C SER A 146 3.52 6.96 -3.26
N SER A 147 3.45 7.62 -4.40
CA SER A 147 3.58 9.08 -4.42
C SER A 147 2.31 9.69 -3.87
N THR A 148 2.41 10.85 -3.23
CA THR A 148 1.28 11.48 -2.56
C THR A 148 1.23 12.98 -2.88
N SER A 149 0.02 13.49 -3.18
CA SER A 149 -0.26 14.93 -3.21
C SER A 149 -1.07 15.28 -1.96
N ILE A 150 -0.62 16.29 -1.23
CA ILE A 150 -1.16 16.68 0.07
C ILE A 150 -1.54 18.16 0.01
N ASP A 151 -2.80 18.46 0.24
CA ASP A 151 -3.26 19.82 0.48
C ASP A 151 -3.60 19.94 1.97
N ILE A 152 -2.98 20.90 2.64
CA ILE A 152 -3.16 21.12 4.07
C ILE A 152 -3.62 22.55 4.34
N LYS A 153 -4.57 22.68 5.28
CA LYS A 153 -5.07 23.95 5.79
C LYS A 153 -5.03 23.90 7.32
N MET A 154 -4.39 24.87 7.93
CA MET A 154 -4.29 24.99 9.40
C MET A 154 -4.67 26.39 9.85
N GLY A 155 -5.46 26.46 10.91
CA GLY A 155 -5.81 27.69 11.63
C GLY A 155 -5.13 27.72 13.00
N ALA A 156 -4.64 28.88 13.41
CA ALA A 156 -4.02 29.07 14.70
C ALA A 156 -4.32 30.45 15.31
N LYS A 157 -4.23 30.52 16.64
CA LYS A 157 -4.21 31.77 17.40
C LYS A 157 -2.83 32.41 17.33
N LYS A 158 -2.73 33.69 17.68
CA LYS A 158 -1.46 34.41 17.78
C LYS A 158 -0.49 33.85 18.83
N ASP A 159 -1.00 33.12 19.83
CA ASP A 159 -0.19 32.44 20.87
C ASP A 159 0.35 31.09 20.39
N GLY A 160 0.02 30.65 19.15
CA GLY A 160 0.44 29.40 18.58
C GLY A 160 -0.52 28.22 18.80
N THR A 161 -1.64 28.40 19.49
CA THR A 161 -2.66 27.36 19.68
C THR A 161 -3.31 27.03 18.34
N ILE A 162 -3.26 25.76 17.90
CA ILE A 162 -3.89 25.30 16.66
C ILE A 162 -5.39 25.12 16.92
N THR A 163 -6.22 25.88 16.18
CA THR A 163 -7.68 25.87 16.34
C THR A 163 -8.37 24.86 15.43
N ALA A 164 -7.83 24.66 14.22
CA ALA A 164 -8.32 23.65 13.28
C ALA A 164 -7.22 23.18 12.31
N ALA A 165 -7.35 21.95 11.80
CA ALA A 165 -6.52 21.44 10.72
C ALA A 165 -7.29 20.52 9.79
N VAL A 166 -7.07 20.67 8.48
CA VAL A 166 -7.60 19.77 7.44
C VAL A 166 -6.46 19.34 6.54
N ALA A 167 -6.35 18.04 6.28
CA ALA A 167 -5.44 17.47 5.30
C ALA A 167 -6.22 16.68 4.26
N GLU A 168 -6.01 16.95 2.98
CA GLU A 168 -6.53 16.16 1.88
C GLU A 168 -5.36 15.52 1.12
N MET A 169 -5.31 14.19 1.11
CA MET A 169 -4.18 13.41 0.64
C MET A 169 -4.62 12.46 -0.48
N ARG A 170 -3.96 12.55 -1.63
CA ARG A 170 -4.20 11.69 -2.78
C ARG A 170 -3.04 10.73 -2.94
N TYR A 171 -3.29 9.44 -2.70
CA TYR A 171 -2.30 8.37 -2.75
C TYR A 171 -2.38 7.64 -4.09
N GLN A 172 -1.28 7.60 -4.81
CA GLN A 172 -1.18 6.84 -6.05
C GLN A 172 -1.11 5.34 -5.75
N GLY A 173 -2.05 4.56 -6.30
CA GLY A 173 -2.17 3.12 -6.11
C GLY A 173 -1.43 2.25 -7.14
N GLY A 174 -1.01 2.85 -8.27
CA GLY A 174 -0.58 2.11 -9.44
C GLY A 174 -1.77 1.55 -10.22
N ALA A 175 -1.57 0.50 -10.99
CA ALA A 175 -2.59 -0.07 -11.89
C ALA A 175 -3.76 -0.78 -11.19
N PHE A 176 -3.68 -0.99 -9.88
CA PHE A 176 -4.71 -1.65 -9.08
C PHE A 176 -5.01 -0.85 -7.81
N PRO A 177 -6.27 -0.90 -7.31
CA PRO A 177 -6.64 -0.30 -6.03
C PRO A 177 -5.87 -0.86 -4.84
N GLY A 178 -5.92 -0.15 -3.71
CA GLY A 178 -5.39 -0.62 -2.44
C GLY A 178 -4.11 0.09 -2.04
N THR A 179 -4.23 1.39 -1.77
CA THR A 179 -3.25 2.16 -1.00
C THR A 179 -3.57 2.03 0.49
N TRP A 180 -2.65 2.48 1.33
CA TRP A 180 -2.86 2.58 2.78
C TRP A 180 -3.32 3.99 3.19
N ALA A 181 -4.18 4.64 2.38
CA ALA A 181 -4.67 5.99 2.63
C ALA A 181 -5.30 6.16 4.02
N MET A 182 -5.96 5.12 4.53
CA MET A 182 -6.52 5.11 5.89
C MET A 182 -5.43 5.31 6.96
N LEU A 183 -4.29 4.63 6.84
CA LEU A 183 -3.18 4.79 7.79
C LEU A 183 -2.58 6.20 7.72
N GLY A 184 -2.53 6.80 6.53
CA GLY A 184 -2.15 8.20 6.36
C GLY A 184 -3.12 9.14 7.08
N CYS A 185 -4.43 8.93 6.94
CA CYS A 185 -5.42 9.74 7.67
C CYS A 185 -5.27 9.60 9.19
N MET A 186 -4.95 8.41 9.71
CA MET A 186 -4.72 8.19 11.14
C MET A 186 -3.51 8.94 11.68
N THR A 187 -2.50 9.15 10.84
CA THR A 187 -1.20 9.66 11.28
C THR A 187 -0.95 11.13 10.97
N ALA A 188 -1.73 11.74 10.06
CA ALA A 188 -1.51 13.11 9.59
C ALA A 188 -1.35 14.14 10.73
N PHE A 189 -2.16 14.02 11.78
CA PHE A 189 -2.13 14.94 12.93
C PHE A 189 -1.85 14.24 14.27
N ALA A 190 -1.39 12.99 14.25
CA ALA A 190 -1.29 12.16 15.46
C ALA A 190 -0.33 12.71 16.54
N CYS A 191 0.61 13.55 16.16
CA CYS A 191 1.57 14.16 17.10
C CYS A 191 1.11 15.52 17.67
N TYR A 192 -0.09 15.99 17.29
CA TYR A 192 -0.61 17.30 17.73
C TYR A 192 -1.91 17.15 18.50
N ASP A 193 -2.12 17.99 19.53
CA ASP A 193 -3.41 18.15 20.20
C ASP A 193 -4.26 19.19 19.45
N ILE A 194 -4.96 18.72 18.40
CA ILE A 194 -5.84 19.57 17.58
C ILE A 194 -7.27 19.13 17.81
N LYS A 195 -8.07 19.96 18.47
CA LYS A 195 -9.46 19.65 18.86
C LYS A 195 -10.42 19.56 17.68
N ASN A 196 -10.13 20.26 16.58
CA ASN A 196 -10.95 20.25 15.37
C ASN A 196 -10.08 19.85 14.20
N ASN A 197 -10.15 18.60 13.74
CA ASN A 197 -9.34 18.14 12.63
C ASN A 197 -10.14 17.24 11.68
N ARG A 198 -9.69 17.21 10.41
CA ARG A 198 -10.23 16.33 9.38
C ARG A 198 -9.12 15.92 8.43
N SER A 199 -8.93 14.62 8.27
CA SER A 199 -8.02 14.01 7.31
C SER A 199 -8.82 13.25 6.28
N ILE A 200 -8.57 13.50 4.99
CA ILE A 200 -9.22 12.85 3.86
C ILE A 200 -8.15 12.17 3.03
N GLY A 201 -8.32 10.88 2.78
CA GLY A 201 -7.42 10.08 1.94
C GLY A 201 -8.13 9.54 0.71
N TRP A 202 -7.52 9.73 -0.45
CA TRP A 202 -8.00 9.22 -1.72
C TRP A 202 -7.07 8.14 -2.25
N ASP A 203 -7.61 7.02 -2.68
CA ASP A 203 -6.89 5.96 -3.41
C ASP A 203 -7.08 6.19 -4.91
N VAL A 204 -5.99 6.51 -5.61
CA VAL A 204 -6.02 6.92 -7.02
C VAL A 204 -5.28 5.90 -7.89
N VAL A 205 -5.99 5.29 -8.83
CA VAL A 205 -5.42 4.33 -9.79
C VAL A 205 -4.81 5.06 -10.97
N VAL A 206 -3.59 4.66 -11.35
CA VAL A 206 -2.82 5.26 -12.45
C VAL A 206 -2.04 4.18 -13.21
N ASN A 207 -1.61 4.46 -14.44
CA ASN A 207 -0.83 3.56 -15.30
C ASN A 207 0.64 3.47 -14.84
N ARG A 208 0.86 2.90 -13.65
CA ARG A 208 2.18 2.65 -13.05
C ARG A 208 2.17 1.30 -12.34
N PRO A 209 3.32 0.72 -11.97
CA PRO A 209 3.35 -0.49 -11.16
C PRO A 209 2.50 -0.35 -9.89
N LYS A 210 1.85 -1.45 -9.48
CA LYS A 210 1.08 -1.50 -8.23
C LYS A 210 2.00 -1.17 -7.06
N VAL A 211 1.58 -0.25 -6.20
CA VAL A 211 2.33 0.08 -4.99
C VAL A 211 2.34 -1.09 -4.00
N ALA A 212 3.42 -1.22 -3.25
CA ALA A 212 3.54 -2.14 -2.13
C ALA A 212 3.79 -1.37 -0.83
N ALA A 213 3.71 -2.08 0.29
CA ALA A 213 4.05 -1.50 1.57
C ALA A 213 5.52 -1.08 1.60
N TYR A 214 5.79 0.08 2.17
CA TYR A 214 7.14 0.51 2.50
C TYR A 214 7.13 1.13 3.89
N ARG A 215 7.83 0.50 4.82
CA ARG A 215 8.12 0.90 6.21
C ARG A 215 7.15 1.97 6.76
N ALA A 216 6.17 1.55 7.55
CA ALA A 216 5.02 2.36 7.97
C ALA A 216 4.22 2.94 6.79
N PRO A 217 3.51 2.09 5.98
CA PRO A 217 2.87 2.53 4.74
C PRO A 217 1.97 3.75 4.94
N SER A 218 2.14 4.76 4.08
CA SER A 218 1.44 6.05 4.06
C SER A 218 1.72 7.00 5.23
N ALA A 219 2.19 6.52 6.39
CA ALA A 219 2.41 7.38 7.54
C ALA A 219 3.51 8.43 7.33
N PRO A 220 4.72 8.09 6.81
CA PRO A 220 5.75 9.11 6.57
C PRO A 220 5.31 10.19 5.58
N MET A 221 4.53 9.81 4.54
CA MET A 221 4.02 10.77 3.57
C MET A 221 2.97 11.70 4.18
N ALA A 222 2.12 11.19 5.07
CA ALA A 222 1.10 12.01 5.73
C ALA A 222 1.69 12.94 6.79
N ALA A 223 2.81 12.55 7.41
CA ALA A 223 3.50 13.34 8.44
C ALA A 223 4.50 14.35 7.84
N PHE A 224 4.76 14.30 6.53
CA PHE A 224 5.65 15.23 5.83
C PHE A 224 5.12 16.65 5.87
#